data_012eb9f336d8e1021350ccc057c37d41
#
_entry.id   012eb9f336d8e1021350ccc057c37d41
#
_cell.length_a   1.000
_cell.length_b   1.000
_cell.length_c   1.000
_cell.angle_alpha   90.00
_cell.angle_beta   90.00
_cell.angle_gamma   90.00
#
_symmetry.space_group_name_H-M   'P 1'
#
loop_
_entity.id
_entity.type
_entity.pdbx_description
1 polymer ?
#
loop_
_entity_poly.entity_id
_entity_poly.type
_entity_poly.pdbx_seq_one_letter_code
_entity_poly.pdbx_strand_id
1 'polypeptide(L)'
;WKNDRNVTGKPYLGPYDNSNVNVINQHIDWAKQAGIDYFIYSWLGTNKKEHGPETKITNNFIRQTNIINYKIMPLYETPLALNQSPDNIDFDQKYWPSVTAGDQFIKDMLAFSTQAHNTDHSDHFLRINNCPRVALYLARNMLNQDKYFKKLKTELANRNQCLDFTADVTFWNSSDKPMARSKQSAEEQWAWLANNFSAVFGYNMYSN
;
A
#
# COMPACT_ATOMS: atom_id res chain seq x y z
N TRP A 1 -18.01 -16.03 9.31
CA TRP A 1 -17.93 -15.91 10.77
C TRP A 1 -18.85 -16.85 11.52
N LYS A 2 -20.12 -16.99 11.11
CA LYS A 2 -21.11 -17.81 11.86
C LYS A 2 -20.78 -19.32 11.94
N ASN A 3 -19.95 -19.83 11.03
CA ASN A 3 -19.66 -21.26 10.92
C ASN A 3 -18.16 -21.58 11.00
N ASP A 4 -17.30 -20.60 11.28
CA ASP A 4 -15.87 -20.85 11.41
C ASP A 4 -15.55 -21.30 12.84
N ARG A 5 -15.24 -22.58 12.98
CA ARG A 5 -14.90 -23.22 14.27
C ARG A 5 -13.57 -22.71 14.86
N ASN A 6 -12.78 -21.98 14.07
CA ASN A 6 -11.48 -21.44 14.49
C ASN A 6 -11.61 -20.04 15.09
N VAL A 7 -12.78 -19.40 15.03
CA VAL A 7 -12.99 -18.08 15.64
C VAL A 7 -13.39 -18.26 17.11
N THR A 8 -12.43 -18.07 18.00
CA THR A 8 -12.62 -18.19 19.45
C THR A 8 -13.14 -16.91 20.12
N GLY A 9 -12.98 -15.75 19.48
CA GLY A 9 -13.46 -14.46 19.96
C GLY A 9 -14.63 -13.92 19.14
N LYS A 10 -15.57 -13.26 19.81
CA LYS A 10 -16.64 -12.52 19.12
C LYS A 10 -16.31 -11.04 19.13
N PRO A 11 -16.34 -10.35 17.97
CA PRO A 11 -16.18 -8.90 17.95
C PRO A 11 -17.26 -8.22 18.79
N TYR A 12 -16.95 -7.12 19.43
CA TYR A 12 -17.92 -6.34 20.21
C TYR A 12 -19.15 -5.93 19.37
N LEU A 13 -18.94 -5.60 18.10
CA LEU A 13 -20.01 -5.29 17.14
C LEU A 13 -20.74 -6.53 16.60
N GLY A 14 -20.40 -7.76 17.07
CA GLY A 14 -20.87 -8.98 16.44
C GLY A 14 -20.31 -9.20 15.03
N PRO A 15 -20.87 -10.11 14.22
CA PRO A 15 -20.54 -10.22 12.80
C PRO A 15 -20.97 -8.96 12.07
N TYR A 16 -20.04 -8.28 11.40
CA TYR A 16 -20.32 -7.02 10.71
C TYR A 16 -19.78 -7.02 9.26
N ASP A 17 -20.32 -6.14 8.46
CA ASP A 17 -19.84 -5.83 7.10
C ASP A 17 -18.85 -4.66 7.17
N ASN A 18 -17.62 -4.88 6.74
CA ASN A 18 -16.57 -3.85 6.69
C ASN A 18 -16.91 -2.70 5.73
N SER A 19 -17.88 -2.85 4.83
CA SER A 19 -18.36 -1.77 3.98
C SER A 19 -19.43 -0.91 4.66
N ASN A 20 -19.89 -1.27 5.85
CA ASN A 20 -20.92 -0.53 6.59
C ASN A 20 -20.32 0.75 7.19
N VAL A 21 -20.91 1.88 6.80
CA VAL A 21 -20.46 3.21 7.23
C VAL A 21 -20.47 3.38 8.75
N ASN A 22 -21.47 2.85 9.45
CA ASN A 22 -21.55 2.94 10.92
C ASN A 22 -20.42 2.16 11.59
N VAL A 23 -20.02 1.02 11.02
CA VAL A 23 -18.91 0.22 11.51
C VAL A 23 -17.60 0.98 11.29
N ILE A 24 -17.39 1.57 10.10
CA ILE A 24 -16.22 2.37 9.78
C ILE A 24 -16.10 3.54 10.77
N ASN A 25 -17.18 4.29 10.98
CA ASN A 25 -17.20 5.43 11.91
C ASN A 25 -16.87 4.98 13.34
N GLN A 26 -17.44 3.86 13.80
CA GLN A 26 -17.14 3.32 15.12
C GLN A 26 -15.66 2.93 15.27
N HIS A 27 -15.04 2.34 14.23
CA HIS A 27 -13.60 2.05 14.27
C HIS A 27 -12.76 3.32 14.32
N ILE A 28 -13.14 4.37 13.59
CA ILE A 28 -12.44 5.66 13.65
C ILE A 28 -12.58 6.29 15.05
N ASP A 29 -13.75 6.24 15.66
CA ASP A 29 -13.97 6.76 17.00
C ASP A 29 -13.13 6.01 18.04
N TRP A 30 -13.06 4.70 17.97
CA TRP A 30 -12.20 3.90 18.85
C TRP A 30 -10.71 4.21 18.64
N ALA A 31 -10.29 4.38 17.38
CA ALA A 31 -8.91 4.76 17.09
C ALA A 31 -8.55 6.11 17.72
N LYS A 32 -9.43 7.11 17.59
CA LYS A 32 -9.25 8.42 18.22
C LYS A 32 -9.15 8.31 19.75
N GLN A 33 -10.04 7.53 20.37
CA GLN A 33 -10.02 7.30 21.82
C GLN A 33 -8.76 6.58 22.29
N ALA A 34 -8.20 5.70 21.45
CA ALA A 34 -6.95 4.99 21.72
C ALA A 34 -5.68 5.79 21.40
N GLY A 35 -5.80 7.05 20.92
CA GLY A 35 -4.66 7.89 20.55
C GLY A 35 -3.96 7.43 19.27
N ILE A 36 -4.65 6.72 18.36
CA ILE A 36 -4.13 6.33 17.07
C ILE A 36 -4.29 7.51 16.11
N ASP A 37 -3.19 7.97 15.51
CA ASP A 37 -3.17 9.18 14.68
C ASP A 37 -3.65 8.94 13.25
N TYR A 38 -3.44 7.74 12.70
CA TYR A 38 -3.85 7.40 11.34
C TYR A 38 -4.02 5.88 11.15
N PHE A 39 -4.80 5.51 10.15
CA PHE A 39 -4.90 4.13 9.68
C PHE A 39 -4.02 3.88 8.46
N ILE A 40 -3.43 2.67 8.42
CA ILE A 40 -2.89 2.09 7.20
C ILE A 40 -3.97 1.15 6.65
N TYR A 41 -4.42 1.38 5.41
CA TYR A 41 -5.42 0.53 4.78
C TYR A 41 -4.84 -0.24 3.59
N SER A 42 -5.24 -1.50 3.46
CA SER A 42 -4.86 -2.35 2.33
C SER A 42 -5.45 -1.82 1.03
N TRP A 43 -4.61 -1.65 0.00
CA TRP A 43 -4.99 -1.13 -1.30
C TRP A 43 -4.46 -2.02 -2.43
N LEU A 44 -5.39 -2.56 -3.22
CA LEU A 44 -5.12 -3.51 -4.29
C LEU A 44 -4.98 -2.85 -5.68
N GLY A 45 -4.67 -1.55 -5.72
CA GLY A 45 -4.54 -0.81 -6.97
C GLY A 45 -5.89 -0.45 -7.60
N THR A 46 -5.85 -0.14 -8.89
CA THR A 46 -7.02 0.37 -9.66
C THR A 46 -7.75 -0.71 -10.47
N ASN A 47 -7.31 -1.96 -10.43
CA ASN A 47 -7.91 -3.04 -11.20
C ASN A 47 -9.21 -3.53 -10.57
N LYS A 48 -10.34 -2.95 -11.01
CA LYS A 48 -11.67 -3.24 -10.46
C LYS A 48 -12.21 -4.64 -10.80
N LYS A 49 -11.68 -5.33 -11.81
CA LYS A 49 -12.21 -6.63 -12.24
C LYS A 49 -11.88 -7.75 -11.26
N GLU A 50 -10.71 -7.68 -10.65
CA GLU A 50 -10.23 -8.72 -9.74
C GLU A 50 -10.57 -8.42 -8.27
N HIS A 51 -10.79 -7.15 -7.92
CA HIS A 51 -10.91 -6.70 -6.51
C HIS A 51 -12.19 -5.92 -6.23
N GLY A 52 -13.29 -6.25 -6.89
CA GLY A 52 -14.56 -5.51 -6.80
C GLY A 52 -15.11 -5.30 -5.38
N PRO A 53 -15.21 -6.37 -4.53
CA PRO A 53 -15.69 -6.24 -3.16
C PRO A 53 -14.77 -5.39 -2.29
N GLU A 54 -13.46 -5.62 -2.38
CA GLU A 54 -12.43 -4.88 -1.64
C GLU A 54 -12.40 -3.40 -2.05
N THR A 55 -12.61 -3.11 -3.34
CA THR A 55 -12.72 -1.74 -3.83
C THR A 55 -13.87 -0.99 -3.18
N LYS A 56 -15.03 -1.64 -2.99
CA LYS A 56 -16.19 -1.02 -2.32
C LYS A 56 -15.87 -0.68 -0.86
N ILE A 57 -15.24 -1.61 -0.13
CA ILE A 57 -14.81 -1.41 1.27
C ILE A 57 -13.85 -0.21 1.33
N THR A 58 -12.82 -0.21 0.50
CA THR A 58 -11.80 0.83 0.44
C THR A 58 -12.42 2.20 0.12
N ASN A 59 -13.30 2.30 -0.89
CA ASN A 59 -13.93 3.55 -1.26
C ASN A 59 -14.82 4.11 -0.14
N ASN A 60 -15.59 3.26 0.54
CA ASN A 60 -16.39 3.69 1.69
C ASN A 60 -15.51 4.18 2.84
N PHE A 61 -14.41 3.48 3.11
CA PHE A 61 -13.44 3.86 4.13
C PHE A 61 -12.80 5.22 3.83
N ILE A 62 -12.29 5.42 2.63
CA ILE A 62 -11.70 6.70 2.19
C ILE A 62 -12.71 7.84 2.32
N ARG A 63 -13.96 7.62 1.88
CA ARG A 63 -15.01 8.63 1.99
C ARG A 63 -15.31 8.99 3.46
N GLN A 64 -15.42 8.01 4.35
CA GLN A 64 -15.72 8.28 5.76
C GLN A 64 -14.55 8.97 6.47
N THR A 65 -13.32 8.54 6.22
CA THR A 65 -12.14 9.21 6.78
C THR A 65 -12.00 10.64 6.31
N ASN A 66 -12.37 10.95 5.04
CA ASN A 66 -12.43 12.31 4.54
C ASN A 66 -13.48 13.16 5.28
N ILE A 67 -14.73 12.66 5.40
CA ILE A 67 -15.82 13.35 6.11
C ILE A 67 -15.44 13.69 7.56
N ILE A 68 -14.74 12.75 8.25
CA ILE A 68 -14.35 12.89 9.65
C ILE A 68 -12.98 13.60 9.80
N ASN A 69 -12.30 13.86 8.68
CA ASN A 69 -10.92 14.37 8.63
C ASN A 69 -9.95 13.54 9.47
N TYR A 70 -10.00 12.22 9.31
CA TYR A 70 -9.09 11.28 9.96
C TYR A 70 -8.00 10.84 8.99
N LYS A 71 -6.74 10.83 9.45
CA LYS A 71 -5.59 10.54 8.58
C LYS A 71 -5.53 9.06 8.18
N ILE A 72 -5.21 8.83 6.91
CA ILE A 72 -5.02 7.50 6.34
C ILE A 72 -3.80 7.45 5.42
N MET A 73 -3.25 6.25 5.27
CA MET A 73 -2.16 5.95 4.35
C MET A 73 -2.46 4.63 3.63
N PRO A 74 -2.39 4.54 2.29
CA PRO A 74 -2.51 3.26 1.61
C PRO A 74 -1.27 2.38 1.84
N LEU A 75 -1.50 1.10 2.09
CA LEU A 75 -0.54 0.02 1.91
C LEU A 75 -0.83 -0.64 0.56
N TYR A 76 -0.03 -0.34 -0.44
CA TYR A 76 -0.13 -0.99 -1.73
C TYR A 76 0.32 -2.44 -1.59
N GLU A 77 -0.61 -3.36 -1.73
CA GLU A 77 -0.40 -4.81 -1.64
C GLU A 77 0.30 -5.31 -2.90
N THR A 78 1.56 -4.96 -3.07
CA THR A 78 2.31 -5.06 -4.32
C THR A 78 2.15 -6.39 -5.05
N PRO A 79 2.31 -7.58 -4.40
CA PRO A 79 2.13 -8.85 -5.11
C PRO A 79 0.69 -9.06 -5.57
N LEU A 80 -0.30 -8.75 -4.75
CA LEU A 80 -1.71 -8.91 -5.09
C LEU A 80 -2.15 -7.92 -6.16
N ALA A 81 -1.78 -6.64 -6.01
CA ALA A 81 -2.11 -5.59 -6.96
C ALA A 81 -1.50 -5.83 -8.35
N LEU A 82 -0.33 -6.48 -8.40
CA LEU A 82 0.38 -6.78 -9.64
C LEU A 82 0.21 -8.23 -10.11
N ASN A 83 -0.63 -9.02 -9.42
CA ASN A 83 -0.88 -10.45 -9.72
C ASN A 83 0.41 -11.26 -9.82
N GLN A 84 1.24 -11.19 -8.77
CA GLN A 84 2.54 -11.85 -8.71
C GLN A 84 2.76 -12.60 -7.39
N SER A 85 3.78 -13.46 -7.40
CA SER A 85 4.22 -14.16 -6.19
C SER A 85 4.85 -13.16 -5.19
N PRO A 86 4.55 -13.28 -3.89
CA PRO A 86 5.23 -12.49 -2.86
C PRO A 86 6.75 -12.62 -2.87
N ASP A 87 7.27 -13.78 -3.28
CA ASP A 87 8.71 -14.05 -3.31
C ASP A 87 9.43 -13.44 -4.51
N ASN A 88 8.69 -12.94 -5.50
CA ASN A 88 9.25 -12.48 -6.77
C ASN A 88 8.31 -11.47 -7.43
N ILE A 89 8.50 -10.19 -7.15
CA ILE A 89 7.71 -9.10 -7.71
C ILE A 89 8.51 -8.46 -8.84
N ASP A 90 8.41 -9.05 -10.02
CA ASP A 90 9.15 -8.61 -11.20
C ASP A 90 8.36 -7.59 -12.01
N PHE A 91 8.84 -6.35 -12.04
CA PHE A 91 8.21 -5.24 -12.73
C PHE A 91 8.23 -5.39 -14.27
N ASP A 92 9.10 -6.22 -14.83
CA ASP A 92 9.13 -6.53 -16.27
C ASP A 92 8.16 -7.64 -16.66
N GLN A 93 7.64 -8.39 -15.68
CA GLN A 93 6.68 -9.46 -15.97
C GLN A 93 5.40 -8.89 -16.55
N LYS A 94 4.79 -9.64 -17.46
CA LYS A 94 3.50 -9.29 -18.03
C LYS A 94 2.40 -9.34 -16.98
N TYR A 95 1.67 -8.24 -16.87
CA TYR A 95 0.46 -8.11 -16.08
C TYR A 95 -0.80 -8.46 -16.90
N TRP A 96 -0.89 -7.88 -18.12
CA TRP A 96 -1.87 -8.17 -19.16
C TRP A 96 -1.15 -8.35 -20.50
N PRO A 97 -1.85 -8.78 -21.56
CA PRO A 97 -1.19 -9.10 -22.83
C PRO A 97 -0.22 -8.04 -23.37
N SER A 98 -0.46 -6.76 -23.10
CA SER A 98 0.35 -5.64 -23.59
C SER A 98 0.90 -4.72 -22.50
N VAL A 99 0.70 -5.04 -21.21
CA VAL A 99 1.07 -4.18 -20.07
C VAL A 99 1.97 -4.96 -19.13
N THR A 100 3.06 -4.35 -18.68
CA THR A 100 3.92 -4.93 -17.65
C THR A 100 3.38 -4.62 -16.23
N ALA A 101 3.83 -5.36 -15.24
CA ALA A 101 3.53 -5.09 -13.84
C ALA A 101 4.00 -3.69 -13.44
N GLY A 102 5.16 -3.25 -13.93
CA GLY A 102 5.68 -1.92 -13.67
C GLY A 102 4.84 -0.80 -14.31
N ASP A 103 4.27 -1.00 -15.51
CA ASP A 103 3.35 -0.02 -16.10
C ASP A 103 2.03 0.04 -15.33
N GLN A 104 1.52 -1.10 -14.83
CA GLN A 104 0.35 -1.12 -13.95
C GLN A 104 0.64 -0.39 -12.63
N PHE A 105 1.80 -0.63 -12.03
CA PHE A 105 2.25 0.10 -10.84
C PHE A 105 2.25 1.62 -11.06
N ILE A 106 2.85 2.10 -12.16
CA ILE A 106 2.86 3.52 -12.50
C ILE A 106 1.42 4.05 -12.60
N LYS A 107 0.54 3.33 -13.31
CA LYS A 107 -0.87 3.72 -13.46
C LYS A 107 -1.58 3.85 -12.11
N ASP A 108 -1.36 2.90 -11.21
CA ASP A 108 -1.95 2.91 -9.87
C ASP A 108 -1.44 4.09 -9.05
N MET A 109 -0.13 4.31 -9.02
CA MET A 109 0.48 5.42 -8.30
C MET A 109 0.03 6.79 -8.82
N LEU A 110 -0.10 6.96 -10.14
CA LEU A 110 -0.60 8.20 -10.73
C LEU A 110 -2.08 8.43 -10.42
N ALA A 111 -2.89 7.39 -10.40
CA ALA A 111 -4.30 7.48 -10.01
C ALA A 111 -4.44 7.88 -8.54
N PHE A 112 -3.67 7.26 -7.64
CA PHE A 112 -3.64 7.64 -6.23
C PHE A 112 -3.15 9.07 -6.05
N SER A 113 -2.06 9.46 -6.72
CA SER A 113 -1.52 10.82 -6.66
C SER A 113 -2.58 11.85 -7.08
N THR A 114 -3.27 11.60 -8.18
CA THR A 114 -4.36 12.47 -8.65
C THR A 114 -5.48 12.60 -7.61
N GLN A 115 -5.90 11.49 -7.00
CA GLN A 115 -6.91 11.51 -5.94
C GLN A 115 -6.42 12.29 -4.71
N ALA A 116 -5.19 12.06 -4.29
CA ALA A 116 -4.63 12.66 -3.08
C ALA A 116 -4.26 14.14 -3.24
N HIS A 117 -4.12 14.65 -4.47
CA HIS A 117 -3.90 16.06 -4.76
C HIS A 117 -5.19 16.80 -5.14
N ASN A 118 -6.32 16.09 -5.26
CA ASN A 118 -7.61 16.74 -5.46
C ASN A 118 -7.98 17.55 -4.20
N THR A 119 -8.33 18.82 -4.38
CA THR A 119 -8.62 19.77 -3.29
C THR A 119 -9.73 19.30 -2.36
N ASP A 120 -10.70 18.54 -2.87
CA ASP A 120 -11.84 18.05 -2.07
C ASP A 120 -11.49 16.88 -1.13
N HIS A 121 -10.32 16.22 -1.33
CA HIS A 121 -9.97 14.99 -0.62
C HIS A 121 -8.51 14.97 -0.13
N SER A 122 -7.80 16.08 -0.19
CA SER A 122 -6.36 16.08 0.06
C SER A 122 -5.97 15.97 1.54
N ASP A 123 -6.82 16.44 2.45
CA ASP A 123 -6.40 16.68 3.84
C ASP A 123 -6.38 15.43 4.72
N HIS A 124 -7.10 14.38 4.35
CA HIS A 124 -7.11 13.15 5.15
C HIS A 124 -5.99 12.17 4.79
N PHE A 125 -5.28 12.33 3.67
CA PHE A 125 -4.10 11.51 3.38
C PHE A 125 -2.89 11.97 4.19
N LEU A 126 -2.19 11.00 4.81
CA LEU A 126 -0.93 11.27 5.49
C LEU A 126 0.09 11.82 4.49
N ARG A 127 0.78 12.91 4.86
CA ARG A 127 1.75 13.59 4.01
C ARG A 127 3.08 13.76 4.72
N ILE A 128 4.15 13.66 3.97
CA ILE A 128 5.50 14.04 4.39
C ILE A 128 6.02 15.07 3.37
N ASN A 129 6.46 16.22 3.85
CA ASN A 129 6.91 17.33 3.00
C ASN A 129 5.89 17.69 1.90
N ASN A 130 4.60 17.73 2.25
CA ASN A 130 3.45 17.94 1.35
C ASN A 130 3.20 16.84 0.31
N CYS A 131 3.98 15.77 0.24
CA CYS A 131 3.76 14.63 -0.62
C CYS A 131 2.89 13.58 0.08
N PRO A 132 1.78 13.11 -0.50
CA PRO A 132 1.01 11.99 0.04
C PRO A 132 1.88 10.75 0.19
N ARG A 133 1.77 10.09 1.35
CA ARG A 133 2.57 8.90 1.66
C ARG A 133 1.86 7.62 1.24
N VAL A 134 2.65 6.71 0.66
CA VAL A 134 2.23 5.36 0.27
C VAL A 134 3.21 4.35 0.86
N ALA A 135 2.67 3.33 1.53
CA ALA A 135 3.44 2.17 1.93
C ALA A 135 3.44 1.12 0.81
N LEU A 136 4.60 0.52 0.51
CA LEU A 136 4.72 -0.58 -0.45
C LEU A 136 5.02 -1.88 0.28
N TYR A 137 4.10 -2.84 0.18
CA TYR A 137 4.25 -4.15 0.80
C TYR A 137 5.32 -4.97 0.07
N LEU A 138 6.21 -5.63 0.83
CA LEU A 138 7.32 -6.44 0.33
C LEU A 138 8.23 -5.69 -0.68
N ALA A 139 8.52 -4.43 -0.42
CA ALA A 139 9.37 -3.61 -1.30
C ALA A 139 10.76 -4.24 -1.56
N ARG A 140 11.29 -5.01 -0.62
CA ARG A 140 12.55 -5.76 -0.77
C ARG A 140 12.50 -6.86 -1.83
N ASN A 141 11.30 -7.34 -2.20
CA ASN A 141 11.11 -8.45 -3.14
C ASN A 141 10.91 -7.97 -4.59
N MET A 142 11.01 -6.65 -4.81
CA MET A 142 10.87 -6.03 -6.12
C MET A 142 12.11 -6.27 -6.98
N LEU A 143 11.90 -6.63 -8.24
CA LEU A 143 12.93 -6.82 -9.26
C LEU A 143 12.65 -5.91 -10.45
N ASN A 144 13.71 -5.47 -11.13
CA ASN A 144 13.65 -4.62 -12.35
C ASN A 144 12.86 -3.31 -12.16
N GLN A 145 12.69 -2.86 -10.92
CA GLN A 145 11.83 -1.75 -10.53
C GLN A 145 12.42 -0.36 -10.85
N ASP A 146 13.74 -0.22 -10.93
CA ASP A 146 14.42 1.09 -10.98
C ASP A 146 13.95 1.98 -12.12
N LYS A 147 13.85 1.44 -13.34
CA LYS A 147 13.37 2.20 -14.52
C LYS A 147 11.93 2.68 -14.38
N TYR A 148 11.08 1.90 -13.68
CA TYR A 148 9.68 2.26 -13.45
C TYR A 148 9.54 3.34 -12.38
N PHE A 149 10.35 3.29 -11.33
CA PHE A 149 10.41 4.38 -10.34
C PHE A 149 10.94 5.68 -10.96
N LYS A 150 11.95 5.63 -11.81
CA LYS A 150 12.44 6.80 -12.57
C LYS A 150 11.34 7.38 -13.46
N LYS A 151 10.64 6.52 -14.23
CA LYS A 151 9.50 6.92 -15.06
C LYS A 151 8.40 7.55 -14.24
N LEU A 152 8.01 6.92 -13.11
CA LEU A 152 7.00 7.44 -12.20
C LEU A 152 7.37 8.83 -11.67
N LYS A 153 8.60 9.03 -11.20
CA LYS A 153 9.08 10.34 -10.72
C LYS A 153 8.96 11.42 -11.81
N THR A 154 9.31 11.10 -13.05
CA THR A 154 9.15 12.01 -14.18
C THR A 154 7.69 12.35 -14.45
N GLU A 155 6.80 11.35 -14.46
CA GLU A 155 5.38 11.56 -14.70
C GLU A 155 4.71 12.38 -13.59
N LEU A 156 5.09 12.17 -12.33
CA LEU A 156 4.64 12.98 -11.20
C LEU A 156 5.11 14.42 -11.32
N ALA A 157 6.38 14.64 -11.66
CA ALA A 157 6.95 15.98 -11.84
C ALA A 157 6.25 16.74 -12.97
N ASN A 158 5.95 16.10 -14.10
CA ASN A 158 5.22 16.70 -15.22
C ASN A 158 3.79 17.15 -14.83
N ARG A 159 3.23 16.59 -13.75
CA ARG A 159 1.90 16.93 -13.20
C ARG A 159 1.97 17.90 -12.03
N ASN A 160 3.14 18.39 -11.65
CA ASN A 160 3.39 19.12 -10.41
C ASN A 160 2.87 18.36 -9.16
N GLN A 161 3.03 17.05 -9.17
CA GLN A 161 2.63 16.14 -8.09
C GLN A 161 3.84 15.42 -7.53
N CYS A 162 3.70 14.90 -6.33
CA CYS A 162 4.70 14.05 -5.70
C CYS A 162 4.04 12.94 -4.88
N LEU A 163 4.80 11.89 -4.62
CA LEU A 163 4.49 10.85 -3.64
C LEU A 163 5.70 10.62 -2.76
N ASP A 164 5.45 10.36 -1.48
CA ASP A 164 6.43 9.89 -0.52
C ASP A 164 6.22 8.39 -0.31
N PHE A 165 7.30 7.61 -0.37
CA PHE A 165 7.22 6.16 -0.23
C PHE A 165 7.82 5.68 1.07
N THR A 166 7.16 4.73 1.73
CA THR A 166 7.72 3.95 2.82
C THR A 166 7.71 2.46 2.46
N ALA A 167 8.82 1.77 2.74
CA ALA A 167 9.03 0.39 2.33
C ALA A 167 8.71 -0.59 3.46
N ASP A 168 7.86 -1.59 3.20
CA ASP A 168 7.83 -2.79 4.02
C ASP A 168 9.02 -3.68 3.69
N VAL A 169 9.83 -3.95 4.72
CA VAL A 169 11.00 -4.80 4.66
C VAL A 169 10.85 -6.04 5.56
N THR A 170 9.63 -6.48 5.80
CA THR A 170 9.30 -7.67 6.58
C THR A 170 10.13 -8.87 6.12
N PHE A 171 10.50 -9.71 7.07
CA PHE A 171 11.36 -10.90 6.85
C PHE A 171 12.73 -10.59 6.25
N TRP A 172 13.21 -9.36 6.36
CA TRP A 172 14.59 -9.09 6.09
C TRP A 172 15.42 -9.75 7.18
N ASN A 173 15.87 -10.97 6.91
CA ASN A 173 16.87 -11.58 7.75
C ASN A 173 18.16 -10.76 7.63
N SER A 174 18.66 -10.29 8.76
CA SER A 174 19.97 -9.61 8.87
C SER A 174 21.15 -10.47 8.42
N SER A 175 20.89 -11.72 8.05
CA SER A 175 21.89 -12.69 7.60
C SER A 175 22.17 -12.59 6.10
N ASP A 176 22.31 -11.38 5.55
CA ASP A 176 23.11 -11.11 4.35
C ASP A 176 22.85 -11.96 3.09
N LYS A 177 21.76 -12.70 3.04
CA LYS A 177 21.42 -13.42 1.82
C LYS A 177 20.59 -12.49 0.93
N PRO A 178 21.17 -12.06 -0.22
CA PRO A 178 20.37 -11.43 -1.25
C PRO A 178 19.21 -12.37 -1.57
N MET A 179 18.04 -11.81 -1.85
CA MET A 179 16.91 -12.62 -2.32
C MET A 179 17.43 -13.54 -3.42
N ALA A 180 17.16 -14.83 -3.32
CA ALA A 180 17.77 -15.88 -4.15
C ALA A 180 17.56 -15.70 -5.67
N ARG A 181 16.80 -14.68 -6.09
CA ARG A 181 16.51 -14.36 -7.51
C ARG A 181 16.97 -12.96 -7.93
N SER A 182 17.37 -12.09 -7.01
CA SER A 182 17.95 -10.79 -7.35
C SER A 182 19.42 -10.99 -7.72
N LYS A 183 19.85 -10.41 -8.83
CA LYS A 183 21.29 -10.30 -9.17
C LYS A 183 21.99 -9.18 -8.36
N GLN A 184 21.22 -8.42 -7.59
CA GLN A 184 21.73 -7.33 -6.77
C GLN A 184 22.25 -7.86 -5.45
N SER A 185 23.34 -7.29 -4.97
CA SER A 185 23.84 -7.54 -3.61
C SER A 185 22.88 -6.94 -2.57
N ALA A 186 22.98 -7.37 -1.32
CA ALA A 186 22.22 -6.78 -0.22
C ALA A 186 22.51 -5.27 -0.11
N GLU A 187 23.74 -4.85 -0.32
CA GLU A 187 24.16 -3.44 -0.30
C GLU A 187 23.48 -2.61 -1.40
N GLU A 188 23.42 -3.15 -2.62
CA GLU A 188 22.73 -2.48 -3.73
C GLU A 188 21.22 -2.34 -3.48
N GLN A 189 20.60 -3.35 -2.87
CA GLN A 189 19.19 -3.30 -2.49
C GLN A 189 18.94 -2.26 -1.39
N TRP A 190 19.78 -2.20 -0.36
CA TRP A 190 19.70 -1.18 0.68
C TRP A 190 19.94 0.23 0.12
N ALA A 191 20.93 0.39 -0.75
CA ALA A 191 21.17 1.66 -1.42
C ALA A 191 19.98 2.10 -2.26
N TRP A 192 19.34 1.16 -2.98
CA TRP A 192 18.13 1.45 -3.74
C TRP A 192 16.96 1.87 -2.84
N LEU A 193 16.73 1.16 -1.73
CA LEU A 193 15.72 1.54 -0.75
C LEU A 193 15.98 2.93 -0.18
N ALA A 194 17.20 3.22 0.25
CA ALA A 194 17.58 4.51 0.81
C ALA A 194 17.39 5.68 -0.19
N ASN A 195 17.55 5.42 -1.48
CA ASN A 195 17.39 6.43 -2.53
C ASN A 195 15.93 6.65 -2.97
N ASN A 196 15.02 5.74 -2.66
CA ASN A 196 13.65 5.78 -3.17
C ASN A 196 12.59 5.89 -2.08
N PHE A 197 12.93 5.57 -0.84
CA PHE A 197 11.99 5.56 0.29
C PHE A 197 12.48 6.49 1.40
N SER A 198 11.55 7.21 2.02
CA SER A 198 11.86 8.10 3.14
C SER A 198 11.87 7.36 4.48
N ALA A 199 11.28 6.17 4.54
CA ALA A 199 11.21 5.34 5.73
C ALA A 199 11.09 3.86 5.37
N VAL A 200 11.37 3.01 6.35
CA VAL A 200 11.14 1.56 6.30
C VAL A 200 10.32 1.13 7.51
N PHE A 201 9.55 0.06 7.36
CA PHE A 201 8.81 -0.58 8.46
C PHE A 201 8.76 -2.10 8.25
N GLY A 202 8.42 -2.83 9.29
CA GLY A 202 8.14 -4.26 9.21
C GLY A 202 6.66 -4.51 9.44
N TYR A 203 5.97 -5.04 8.45
CA TYR A 203 4.56 -5.42 8.57
C TYR A 203 4.36 -6.53 9.60
N ASN A 204 5.31 -7.47 9.68
CA ASN A 204 5.32 -8.54 10.66
C ASN A 204 6.73 -8.66 11.27
N MET A 205 6.84 -8.40 12.55
CA MET A 205 8.11 -8.39 13.29
C MET A 205 8.46 -9.74 13.94
N TYR A 206 7.71 -10.80 13.66
CA TYR A 206 8.01 -12.12 14.18
C TYR A 206 9.16 -12.75 13.37
N SER A 207 10.34 -12.82 14.00
CA SER A 207 11.37 -13.76 13.59
C SER A 207 11.11 -15.09 14.29
N ASN A 208 11.00 -16.17 13.55
CA ASN A 208 11.11 -17.51 14.10
C ASN A 208 12.59 -17.80 14.43
#